data_809b5c8615c973bfaf49ede9661ef13d
#
_entry.id   809b5c8615c973bfaf49ede9661ef13d
#
_cell.length_a   1.000
_cell.length_b   1.000
_cell.length_c   1.000
_cell.angle_alpha   90.00
_cell.angle_beta   90.00
_cell.angle_gamma   90.00
#
_symmetry.space_group_name_H-M   'P 1'
#
loop_
_entity.id
_entity.type
_entity.pdbx_description
1 polymer ?
#
loop_
_entity_poly.entity_id
_entity_poly.type
_entity_poly.pdbx_seq_one_letter_code
_entity_poly.pdbx_strand_id
1 'polypeptide(L)'
;MSRRLAATSLLLALVLVAAGRAQPSRRPKYGGTLRVEIGAVVNSPDLAVSAANSNEAFAKNEIAALLYDHRNPDGTFAGVPGSGPFRISEWEPGKRAVLAANENYRGGRPFVDSVEIQMGRSARDRLLDLELGKADVAEILPEEARRASERGMRVSTSEPDELLAVVFVSGRPPAEDARAREALARSIDRAAIVNFILQKEGEPAGGLLPQWSSGTAFLFSTSPDAPAAKDLWAQIGGSPKIVLGYDASDPLEQSVAERIVVNAREAGIAISAEANANAASSPAKDGARLMRLRMISPYPREALMDFVAVLGPIVGPDTSPLQENAAAQQIYEREREIVSSYRVVPLVWLPQVYGLGARVRNWKAPAAGEGWPFTDVWLEENPQ
;
A
#
# COMPACT_ATOMS: atom_id res chain seq x y z
N MET A 1 -7.53 32.65 -62.80
CA MET A 1 -7.73 33.28 -61.48
C MET A 1 -8.52 32.39 -60.47
N SER A 2 -9.25 31.36 -60.88
CA SER A 2 -10.11 30.53 -59.99
C SER A 2 -9.37 29.49 -59.11
N ARG A 3 -8.18 29.02 -59.48
CA ARG A 3 -7.44 28.01 -58.70
C ARG A 3 -6.67 28.59 -57.47
N ARG A 4 -6.35 29.88 -57.46
CA ARG A 4 -5.70 30.51 -56.31
C ARG A 4 -6.64 30.89 -55.15
N LEU A 5 -7.89 31.18 -55.50
CA LEU A 5 -8.94 31.45 -54.50
C LEU A 5 -9.41 30.22 -53.76
N ALA A 6 -9.42 29.04 -54.38
CA ALA A 6 -9.78 27.78 -53.74
C ALA A 6 -8.69 27.30 -52.72
N ALA A 7 -7.42 27.53 -53.00
CA ALA A 7 -6.32 27.16 -52.12
C ALA A 7 -6.25 28.02 -50.85
N THR A 8 -6.57 29.31 -50.96
CA THR A 8 -6.61 30.23 -49.78
C THR A 8 -7.79 29.94 -48.88
N SER A 9 -8.98 29.59 -49.45
CA SER A 9 -10.13 29.22 -48.66
C SER A 9 -9.92 27.90 -47.90
N LEU A 10 -9.21 26.93 -48.47
CA LEU A 10 -8.91 25.65 -47.83
C LEU A 10 -7.89 25.83 -46.68
N LEU A 11 -6.90 26.69 -46.83
CA LEU A 11 -5.94 26.99 -45.78
C LEU A 11 -6.57 27.75 -44.61
N LEU A 12 -7.51 28.67 -44.88
CA LEU A 12 -8.24 29.38 -43.84
C LEU A 12 -9.19 28.47 -43.06
N ALA A 13 -9.83 27.50 -43.72
CA ALA A 13 -10.65 26.49 -43.07
C ALA A 13 -9.83 25.52 -42.20
N LEU A 14 -8.62 25.17 -42.61
CA LEU A 14 -7.71 24.30 -41.83
C LEU A 14 -7.18 24.99 -40.56
N VAL A 15 -6.92 26.30 -40.62
CA VAL A 15 -6.48 27.10 -39.47
C VAL A 15 -7.61 27.30 -38.47
N LEU A 16 -8.86 27.45 -38.93
CA LEU A 16 -10.04 27.57 -38.05
C LEU A 16 -10.36 26.24 -37.34
N VAL A 17 -10.10 25.09 -37.93
CA VAL A 17 -10.30 23.78 -37.29
C VAL A 17 -9.18 23.48 -36.29
N ALA A 18 -7.96 23.98 -36.47
CA ALA A 18 -6.86 23.85 -35.51
C ALA A 18 -6.99 24.78 -34.29
N ALA A 19 -7.73 25.90 -34.41
CA ALA A 19 -7.94 26.83 -33.30
C ALA A 19 -9.06 26.41 -32.32
N GLY A 20 -9.76 25.32 -32.60
CA GLY A 20 -10.99 25.00 -31.90
C GLY A 20 -10.95 23.80 -30.96
N ARG A 21 -9.94 23.65 -30.08
CA ARG A 21 -10.04 22.80 -28.88
C ARG A 21 -8.92 23.06 -27.87
N ALA A 22 -8.63 24.33 -27.60
CA ALA A 22 -8.04 24.61 -26.29
C ALA A 22 -9.16 24.39 -25.24
N GLN A 23 -9.19 23.26 -24.58
CA GLN A 23 -10.04 23.11 -23.40
C GLN A 23 -9.67 24.24 -22.45
N PRO A 24 -10.63 25.04 -21.96
CA PRO A 24 -10.33 26.07 -21.01
C PRO A 24 -9.60 25.42 -19.83
N SER A 25 -8.40 25.88 -19.50
CA SER A 25 -7.70 25.43 -18.31
C SER A 25 -8.62 25.76 -17.12
N ARG A 26 -9.23 24.72 -16.54
CA ARG A 26 -10.10 24.87 -15.38
C ARG A 26 -9.25 25.38 -14.25
N ARG A 27 -9.51 26.58 -13.78
CA ARG A 27 -8.76 27.18 -12.68
C ARG A 27 -9.17 26.53 -11.36
N PRO A 28 -8.22 26.24 -10.46
CA PRO A 28 -8.55 25.78 -9.12
C PRO A 28 -9.54 26.71 -8.43
N LYS A 29 -10.48 26.13 -7.70
CA LYS A 29 -11.47 26.87 -6.92
C LYS A 29 -11.32 26.54 -5.45
N TYR A 30 -11.51 27.53 -4.60
CA TYR A 30 -11.62 27.33 -3.17
C TYR A 30 -13.03 26.92 -2.78
N GLY A 31 -13.14 26.06 -1.79
CA GLY A 31 -14.42 25.71 -1.16
C GLY A 31 -14.77 24.24 -1.19
N GLY A 32 -15.76 23.89 -0.40
CA GLY A 32 -16.37 22.57 -0.32
C GLY A 32 -15.66 21.57 0.60
N THR A 33 -16.33 20.45 0.83
CA THR A 33 -15.83 19.33 1.64
C THR A 33 -15.41 18.19 0.74
N LEU A 34 -14.15 17.74 0.89
CA LEU A 34 -13.63 16.53 0.29
C LEU A 34 -14.03 15.32 1.15
N ARG A 35 -14.82 14.41 0.61
CA ARG A 35 -15.30 13.21 1.31
C ARG A 35 -14.40 12.03 0.96
N VAL A 36 -13.72 11.50 1.96
CA VAL A 36 -12.72 10.43 1.83
C VAL A 36 -13.20 9.19 2.57
N GLU A 37 -13.09 8.03 1.97
CA GLU A 37 -13.41 6.75 2.61
C GLU A 37 -12.20 5.83 2.65
N ILE A 38 -11.88 5.32 3.84
CA ILE A 38 -10.76 4.40 4.09
C ILE A 38 -11.22 3.12 4.78
N GLY A 39 -10.48 2.02 4.56
CA GLY A 39 -10.72 0.75 5.22
C GLY A 39 -10.19 0.71 6.65
N ALA A 40 -9.14 1.46 6.95
CA ALA A 40 -8.53 1.49 8.26
C ALA A 40 -9.46 2.10 9.33
N VAL A 41 -9.33 1.59 10.55
CA VAL A 41 -10.01 2.10 11.75
C VAL A 41 -8.97 2.82 12.59
N VAL A 42 -9.07 4.15 12.74
CA VAL A 42 -8.15 4.94 13.56
C VAL A 42 -8.86 5.45 14.80
N ASN A 43 -8.46 4.92 15.95
CA ASN A 43 -9.10 5.26 17.22
C ASN A 43 -8.58 6.57 17.83
N SER A 44 -7.31 6.88 17.60
CA SER A 44 -6.67 8.09 18.10
C SER A 44 -5.74 8.70 17.05
N PRO A 45 -5.81 10.02 16.82
CA PRO A 45 -4.86 10.72 15.95
C PRO A 45 -3.50 10.97 16.63
N ASP A 46 -3.40 10.71 17.94
CA ASP A 46 -2.16 10.88 18.70
C ASP A 46 -1.13 9.82 18.30
N LEU A 47 0.00 10.26 17.76
CA LEU A 47 1.09 9.37 17.33
C LEU A 47 1.75 8.63 18.49
N ALA A 48 1.63 9.13 19.74
CA ALA A 48 2.15 8.43 20.92
C ALA A 48 1.34 7.18 21.29
N VAL A 49 0.10 7.09 20.82
CA VAL A 49 -0.74 5.89 21.02
C VAL A 49 -0.37 4.86 19.94
N SER A 50 0.03 3.68 20.35
CA SER A 50 0.38 2.59 19.41
C SER A 50 -0.81 2.20 18.55
N ALA A 51 -0.58 1.97 17.25
CA ALA A 51 -1.57 1.42 16.35
C ALA A 51 -1.78 -0.08 16.61
N ALA A 52 -2.99 -0.57 16.42
CA ALA A 52 -3.33 -1.98 16.62
C ALA A 52 -2.83 -2.88 15.47
N ASN A 53 -2.64 -2.32 14.27
CA ASN A 53 -2.15 -3.03 13.09
C ASN A 53 -1.50 -2.06 12.09
N SER A 54 -0.89 -2.59 11.03
CA SER A 54 -0.19 -1.80 10.00
C SER A 54 -1.11 -0.84 9.25
N ASN A 55 -2.37 -1.22 9.00
CA ASN A 55 -3.33 -0.35 8.32
C ASN A 55 -3.71 0.87 9.17
N GLU A 56 -3.93 0.68 10.49
CA GLU A 56 -4.13 1.80 11.41
C GLU A 56 -2.88 2.69 11.49
N ALA A 57 -1.69 2.09 11.59
CA ALA A 57 -0.44 2.84 11.64
C ALA A 57 -0.25 3.72 10.40
N PHE A 58 -0.53 3.16 9.22
CA PHE A 58 -0.47 3.92 7.97
C PHE A 58 -1.48 5.06 7.94
N ALA A 59 -2.76 4.79 8.19
CA ALA A 59 -3.80 5.82 8.17
C ALA A 59 -3.53 6.93 9.21
N LYS A 60 -2.97 6.60 10.38
CA LYS A 60 -2.51 7.59 11.37
C LYS A 60 -1.41 8.48 10.81
N ASN A 61 -0.43 7.91 10.12
CA ASN A 61 0.64 8.68 9.49
C ASN A 61 0.11 9.61 8.39
N GLU A 62 -0.84 9.12 7.57
CA GLU A 62 -1.49 9.94 6.54
C GLU A 62 -2.26 11.11 7.14
N ILE A 63 -3.05 10.86 8.19
CA ILE A 63 -3.76 11.91 8.93
C ILE A 63 -2.78 12.88 9.59
N ALA A 64 -1.69 12.37 10.19
CA ALA A 64 -0.66 13.21 10.79
C ALA A 64 0.02 14.13 9.75
N ALA A 65 0.27 13.64 8.53
CA ALA A 65 0.81 14.46 7.44
C ALA A 65 -0.07 15.67 7.09
N LEU A 66 -1.37 15.59 7.36
CA LEU A 66 -2.32 16.70 7.19
C LEU A 66 -2.34 17.66 8.39
N LEU A 67 -1.96 17.19 9.58
CA LEU A 67 -2.07 17.94 10.83
C LEU A 67 -0.78 18.66 11.23
N TYR A 68 0.37 18.14 10.80
CA TYR A 68 1.69 18.66 11.15
C TYR A 68 2.28 19.50 10.01
N ASP A 69 3.24 20.34 10.34
CA ASP A 69 3.82 21.30 9.41
C ASP A 69 4.53 20.61 8.22
N HIS A 70 5.36 19.62 8.53
CA HIS A 70 5.96 18.73 7.53
C HIS A 70 6.42 17.40 8.15
N ARG A 71 6.66 16.41 7.30
CA ARG A 71 7.27 15.14 7.66
C ARG A 71 8.76 15.20 7.38
N ASN A 72 9.56 14.73 8.34
CA ASN A 72 10.99 14.60 8.20
C ASN A 72 11.37 13.35 7.38
N PRO A 73 12.60 13.29 6.82
CA PRO A 73 13.07 12.11 6.08
C PRO A 73 13.06 10.81 6.90
N ASP A 74 13.23 10.89 8.21
CA ASP A 74 13.18 9.75 9.15
C ASP A 74 11.75 9.30 9.50
N GLY A 75 10.74 9.89 8.85
CA GLY A 75 9.33 9.57 9.08
C GLY A 75 8.68 10.31 10.25
N THR A 76 9.44 11.03 11.07
CA THR A 76 8.89 11.87 12.16
C THR A 76 8.21 13.12 11.63
N PHE A 77 7.42 13.77 12.47
CA PHE A 77 6.71 15.00 12.10
C PHE A 77 7.26 16.21 12.85
N ALA A 78 7.44 17.32 12.14
CA ALA A 78 7.86 18.59 12.70
C ALA A 78 6.65 19.48 13.01
N GLY A 79 6.78 20.28 14.07
CA GLY A 79 5.73 21.18 14.54
C GLY A 79 4.82 20.55 15.60
N VAL A 80 3.63 21.08 15.73
CA VAL A 80 2.59 20.60 16.66
C VAL A 80 1.32 20.26 15.88
N PRO A 81 0.44 19.38 16.39
CA PRO A 81 -0.84 19.11 15.74
C PRO A 81 -1.62 20.40 15.46
N GLY A 82 -2.04 20.61 14.21
CA GLY A 82 -2.69 21.82 13.76
C GLY A 82 -1.75 22.91 13.20
N SER A 83 -0.42 22.66 13.16
CA SER A 83 0.52 23.50 12.40
C SER A 83 0.50 23.20 10.89
N GLY A 84 -0.05 22.08 10.50
CA GLY A 84 -0.16 21.61 9.12
C GLY A 84 -1.27 22.29 8.30
N PRO A 85 -1.52 21.77 7.09
CA PRO A 85 -2.53 22.31 6.18
C PRO A 85 -3.97 22.20 6.72
N PHE A 86 -4.21 21.27 7.64
CA PHE A 86 -5.53 21.07 8.25
C PHE A 86 -5.45 21.01 9.77
N ARG A 87 -6.61 21.18 10.42
CA ARG A 87 -6.81 21.06 11.86
C ARG A 87 -8.02 20.18 12.14
N ILE A 88 -7.95 19.35 13.19
CA ILE A 88 -9.10 18.55 13.60
C ILE A 88 -10.21 19.49 14.10
N SER A 89 -11.38 19.41 13.47
CA SER A 89 -12.61 20.08 13.95
C SER A 89 -13.55 19.09 14.66
N GLU A 90 -13.61 17.82 14.18
CA GLU A 90 -14.38 16.76 14.81
C GLU A 90 -13.60 15.46 14.75
N TRP A 91 -13.72 14.63 15.80
CA TRP A 91 -13.12 13.31 15.85
C TRP A 91 -14.07 12.32 16.54
N GLU A 92 -14.51 11.33 15.79
CA GLU A 92 -15.26 10.18 16.29
C GLU A 92 -14.36 8.93 16.17
N PRO A 93 -13.81 8.41 17.29
CA PRO A 93 -12.87 7.29 17.28
C PRO A 93 -13.35 6.11 16.43
N GLY A 94 -12.51 5.68 15.49
CA GLY A 94 -12.76 4.54 14.63
C GLY A 94 -13.87 4.72 13.58
N LYS A 95 -14.49 5.89 13.49
CA LYS A 95 -15.62 6.14 12.59
C LYS A 95 -15.40 7.27 11.61
N ARG A 96 -15.12 8.47 12.13
CA ARG A 96 -15.13 9.68 11.32
C ARG A 96 -14.16 10.73 11.87
N ALA A 97 -13.50 11.43 10.97
CA ALA A 97 -12.77 12.66 11.27
C ALA A 97 -13.21 13.79 10.34
N VAL A 98 -13.33 15.01 10.86
CA VAL A 98 -13.47 16.21 10.04
C VAL A 98 -12.28 17.11 10.31
N LEU A 99 -11.56 17.43 9.25
CA LEU A 99 -10.38 18.27 9.27
C LEU A 99 -10.70 19.56 8.55
N ALA A 100 -10.66 20.70 9.24
CA ALA A 100 -10.88 22.02 8.66
C ALA A 100 -9.58 22.57 8.07
N ALA A 101 -9.65 23.27 6.95
CA ALA A 101 -8.50 23.93 6.33
C ALA A 101 -7.86 24.95 7.29
N ASN A 102 -6.54 24.98 7.33
CA ASN A 102 -5.77 25.94 8.10
C ASN A 102 -5.53 27.19 7.24
N GLU A 103 -6.28 28.27 7.52
CA GLU A 103 -6.18 29.54 6.79
C GLU A 103 -4.77 30.15 6.84
N ASN A 104 -3.99 29.83 7.88
CA ASN A 104 -2.66 30.39 8.12
C ASN A 104 -1.53 29.39 7.84
N TYR A 105 -1.80 28.33 7.08
CA TYR A 105 -0.75 27.37 6.75
C TYR A 105 0.33 28.02 5.89
N ARG A 106 1.61 27.84 6.26
CA ARG A 106 2.74 28.47 5.58
C ARG A 106 2.90 28.05 4.11
N GLY A 107 2.45 26.84 3.76
CA GLY A 107 2.46 26.31 2.40
C GLY A 107 1.32 26.85 1.52
N GLY A 108 0.47 27.73 2.07
CA GLY A 108 -0.75 28.21 1.42
C GLY A 108 -2.00 27.48 1.91
N ARG A 109 -3.13 28.21 1.95
CA ARG A 109 -4.42 27.63 2.32
C ARG A 109 -4.80 26.48 1.38
N PRO A 110 -5.23 25.30 1.89
CA PRO A 110 -5.82 24.25 1.06
C PRO A 110 -6.99 24.75 0.21
N PHE A 111 -7.19 24.17 -0.96
CA PHE A 111 -8.30 24.56 -1.83
C PHE A 111 -9.65 24.15 -1.26
N VAL A 112 -9.77 22.99 -0.60
CA VAL A 112 -11.00 22.55 0.07
C VAL A 112 -11.14 23.21 1.44
N ASP A 113 -12.37 23.48 1.89
CA ASP A 113 -12.62 24.04 3.22
C ASP A 113 -12.46 23.00 4.32
N SER A 114 -12.75 21.74 4.00
CA SER A 114 -12.61 20.63 4.92
C SER A 114 -12.39 19.31 4.21
N VAL A 115 -11.84 18.35 4.95
CA VAL A 115 -11.75 16.95 4.59
C VAL A 115 -12.55 16.13 5.60
N GLU A 116 -13.53 15.38 5.14
CA GLU A 116 -14.27 14.40 5.95
C GLU A 116 -13.78 13.01 5.62
N ILE A 117 -13.21 12.31 6.62
CA ILE A 117 -12.68 10.96 6.48
C ILE A 117 -13.62 9.98 7.19
N GLN A 118 -14.26 9.12 6.44
CA GLN A 118 -15.03 7.97 6.94
C GLN A 118 -14.11 6.76 7.08
N MET A 119 -14.06 6.16 8.27
CA MET A 119 -13.16 5.07 8.62
C MET A 119 -13.88 3.74 8.76
N GLY A 120 -13.15 2.63 8.62
CA GLY A 120 -13.70 1.29 8.81
C GLY A 120 -14.77 0.89 7.78
N ARG A 121 -14.78 1.55 6.62
CA ARG A 121 -15.73 1.24 5.53
C ARG A 121 -15.31 -0.05 4.83
N SER A 122 -16.27 -0.95 4.57
CA SER A 122 -15.96 -2.14 3.78
C SER A 122 -15.54 -1.77 2.35
N ALA A 123 -14.71 -2.59 1.69
CA ALA A 123 -14.29 -2.35 0.31
C ALA A 123 -15.50 -2.18 -0.64
N ARG A 124 -16.53 -3.00 -0.44
CA ARG A 124 -17.77 -2.93 -1.22
C ARG A 124 -18.51 -1.60 -1.02
N ASP A 125 -18.62 -1.13 0.24
CA ASP A 125 -19.32 0.13 0.53
C ASP A 125 -18.56 1.32 -0.05
N ARG A 126 -17.22 1.34 0.09
CA ARG A 126 -16.38 2.39 -0.49
C ARG A 126 -16.55 2.51 -2.00
N LEU A 127 -16.56 1.37 -2.70
CA LEU A 127 -16.77 1.35 -4.15
C LEU A 127 -18.19 1.83 -4.52
N LEU A 128 -19.21 1.40 -3.79
CA LEU A 128 -20.58 1.80 -4.02
C LEU A 128 -20.79 3.30 -3.72
N ASP A 129 -20.25 3.81 -2.63
CA ASP A 129 -20.41 5.22 -2.27
C ASP A 129 -19.66 6.14 -3.24
N LEU A 130 -18.54 5.68 -3.81
CA LEU A 130 -17.87 6.36 -4.91
C LEU A 130 -18.74 6.38 -6.18
N GLU A 131 -19.33 5.25 -6.59
CA GLU A 131 -20.25 5.15 -7.75
C GLU A 131 -21.48 6.07 -7.60
N LEU A 132 -22.00 6.17 -6.38
CA LEU A 132 -23.16 7.01 -6.08
C LEU A 132 -22.82 8.49 -5.86
N GLY A 133 -21.53 8.87 -5.95
CA GLY A 133 -21.07 10.23 -5.70
C GLY A 133 -21.20 10.67 -4.23
N LYS A 134 -21.31 9.73 -3.29
CA LYS A 134 -21.30 9.99 -1.85
C LYS A 134 -19.87 10.17 -1.32
N ALA A 135 -18.90 9.44 -1.88
CA ALA A 135 -17.48 9.64 -1.66
C ALA A 135 -16.86 10.40 -2.84
N ASP A 136 -15.79 11.13 -2.57
CA ASP A 136 -14.99 11.84 -3.56
C ASP A 136 -13.67 11.13 -3.82
N VAL A 137 -13.08 10.58 -2.78
CA VAL A 137 -11.88 9.73 -2.83
C VAL A 137 -12.16 8.50 -1.98
N ALA A 138 -11.89 7.32 -2.50
CA ALA A 138 -12.03 6.08 -1.75
C ALA A 138 -10.83 5.17 -2.00
N GLU A 139 -10.28 4.58 -0.95
CA GLU A 139 -9.37 3.45 -1.11
C GLU A 139 -10.14 2.29 -1.73
N ILE A 140 -9.61 1.70 -2.78
CA ILE A 140 -10.12 0.47 -3.38
C ILE A 140 -9.04 -0.62 -3.35
N LEU A 141 -9.47 -1.87 -3.38
CA LEU A 141 -8.52 -2.98 -3.35
C LEU A 141 -7.75 -3.05 -4.69
N PRO A 142 -6.45 -3.39 -4.69
CA PRO A 142 -5.68 -3.50 -5.93
C PRO A 142 -6.36 -4.38 -6.97
N GLU A 143 -6.88 -5.55 -6.58
CA GLU A 143 -7.59 -6.48 -7.46
C GLU A 143 -8.90 -5.93 -8.05
N GLU A 144 -9.44 -4.85 -7.50
CA GLU A 144 -10.64 -4.17 -7.99
C GLU A 144 -10.34 -2.99 -8.92
N ALA A 145 -9.09 -2.54 -8.99
CA ALA A 145 -8.67 -1.37 -9.77
C ALA A 145 -9.11 -1.45 -11.23
N ARG A 146 -8.83 -2.57 -11.87
CA ARG A 146 -9.22 -2.83 -13.26
C ARG A 146 -10.73 -2.80 -13.45
N ARG A 147 -11.48 -3.48 -12.58
CA ARG A 147 -12.94 -3.52 -12.65
C ARG A 147 -13.56 -2.13 -12.44
N ALA A 148 -13.00 -1.34 -11.54
CA ALA A 148 -13.42 0.03 -11.32
C ALA A 148 -13.19 0.89 -12.58
N SER A 149 -12.03 0.77 -13.22
CA SER A 149 -11.73 1.46 -14.49
C SER A 149 -12.65 1.03 -15.63
N GLU A 150 -12.94 -0.26 -15.76
CA GLU A 150 -13.86 -0.80 -16.78
C GLU A 150 -15.30 -0.27 -16.61
N ARG A 151 -15.68 0.12 -15.39
CA ARG A 151 -16.95 0.79 -15.08
C ARG A 151 -16.93 2.31 -15.27
N GLY A 152 -15.82 2.84 -15.78
CA GLY A 152 -15.67 4.27 -16.07
C GLY A 152 -15.28 5.11 -14.86
N MET A 153 -14.94 4.50 -13.72
CA MET A 153 -14.40 5.24 -12.59
C MET A 153 -12.97 5.69 -12.89
N ARG A 154 -12.60 6.85 -12.38
CA ARG A 154 -11.22 7.31 -12.41
C ARG A 154 -10.46 6.61 -11.29
N VAL A 155 -9.41 5.89 -11.66
CA VAL A 155 -8.53 5.19 -10.72
C VAL A 155 -7.15 5.85 -10.75
N SER A 156 -6.55 6.00 -9.59
CA SER A 156 -5.19 6.50 -9.39
C SER A 156 -4.43 5.48 -8.56
N THR A 157 -3.28 5.04 -9.06
CA THR A 157 -2.45 4.01 -8.43
C THR A 157 -1.09 4.60 -8.08
N SER A 158 -0.56 4.29 -6.90
CA SER A 158 0.79 4.66 -6.47
C SER A 158 1.86 3.74 -7.07
N GLU A 159 3.13 4.10 -6.88
CA GLU A 159 4.20 3.09 -6.91
C GLU A 159 3.92 2.06 -5.79
N PRO A 160 4.30 0.78 -5.99
CA PRO A 160 4.12 -0.25 -4.97
C PRO A 160 4.92 0.10 -3.70
N ASP A 161 4.25 0.22 -2.57
CA ASP A 161 4.83 0.63 -1.28
C ASP A 161 4.44 -0.28 -0.11
N GLU A 162 3.63 -1.31 -0.36
CA GLU A 162 3.23 -2.29 0.66
C GLU A 162 3.68 -3.70 0.27
N LEU A 163 4.49 -4.31 1.12
CA LEU A 163 4.94 -5.70 0.96
C LEU A 163 3.97 -6.65 1.65
N LEU A 164 3.42 -7.62 0.91
CA LEU A 164 2.80 -8.80 1.50
C LEU A 164 3.87 -9.89 1.62
N ALA A 165 4.06 -10.43 2.82
CA ALA A 165 5.07 -11.44 3.12
C ALA A 165 4.54 -12.58 3.99
N VAL A 166 5.15 -13.76 3.88
CA VAL A 166 5.03 -14.81 4.90
C VAL A 166 6.12 -14.59 5.94
N VAL A 167 5.74 -14.54 7.21
CA VAL A 167 6.63 -14.35 8.35
C VAL A 167 6.57 -15.58 9.24
N PHE A 168 7.71 -16.25 9.45
CA PHE A 168 7.79 -17.40 10.34
C PHE A 168 8.01 -16.96 11.78
N VAL A 169 7.15 -17.45 12.66
CA VAL A 169 7.15 -17.11 14.09
C VAL A 169 8.23 -17.89 14.82
N SER A 170 9.10 -17.20 15.52
CA SER A 170 10.19 -17.83 16.30
C SER A 170 9.64 -18.69 17.43
N GLY A 171 10.36 -19.79 17.77
CA GLY A 171 9.98 -20.72 18.83
C GLY A 171 8.86 -21.70 18.46
N ARG A 172 8.45 -21.81 17.18
CA ARG A 172 7.35 -22.67 16.71
C ARG A 172 7.83 -23.71 15.68
N PRO A 173 7.89 -25.00 16.01
CA PRO A 173 8.11 -26.03 15.02
C PRO A 173 6.94 -26.13 14.00
N PRO A 174 7.18 -26.40 12.69
CA PRO A 174 8.48 -26.61 12.06
C PRO A 174 9.18 -25.33 11.61
N ALA A 175 8.69 -24.14 11.97
CA ALA A 175 9.23 -22.83 11.57
C ALA A 175 10.70 -22.61 12.00
N GLU A 176 11.19 -23.34 13.00
CA GLU A 176 12.60 -23.29 13.41
C GLU A 176 13.56 -24.04 12.46
N ASP A 177 13.07 -25.02 11.68
CA ASP A 177 13.90 -25.67 10.68
C ASP A 177 14.04 -24.80 9.43
N ALA A 178 15.27 -24.40 9.12
CA ALA A 178 15.56 -23.56 7.95
C ALA A 178 15.12 -24.23 6.62
N ARG A 179 15.20 -25.57 6.55
CA ARG A 179 14.76 -26.33 5.38
C ARG A 179 13.25 -26.22 5.17
N ALA A 180 12.46 -26.19 6.28
CA ALA A 180 11.01 -26.02 6.20
C ALA A 180 10.65 -24.64 5.65
N ARG A 181 11.34 -23.60 6.12
CA ARG A 181 11.14 -22.23 5.64
C ARG A 181 11.52 -22.08 4.18
N GLU A 182 12.69 -22.57 3.80
CA GLU A 182 13.16 -22.53 2.42
C GLU A 182 12.26 -23.35 1.48
N ALA A 183 11.81 -24.54 1.89
CA ALA A 183 10.90 -25.37 1.11
C ALA A 183 9.58 -24.62 0.81
N LEU A 184 8.98 -23.98 1.83
CA LEU A 184 7.79 -23.18 1.60
C LEU A 184 8.08 -22.01 0.65
N ALA A 185 9.16 -21.26 0.87
CA ALA A 185 9.52 -20.10 0.05
C ALA A 185 9.70 -20.46 -1.44
N ARG A 186 10.33 -21.63 -1.72
CA ARG A 186 10.55 -22.14 -3.07
C ARG A 186 9.30 -22.72 -3.74
N SER A 187 8.30 -23.13 -2.96
CA SER A 187 7.05 -23.66 -3.50
C SER A 187 6.10 -22.58 -4.05
N ILE A 188 6.25 -21.32 -3.62
CA ILE A 188 5.29 -20.26 -3.90
C ILE A 188 5.46 -19.66 -5.30
N ASP A 189 4.40 -19.73 -6.11
CA ASP A 189 4.31 -19.06 -7.41
C ASP A 189 3.79 -17.63 -7.25
N ARG A 190 4.72 -16.69 -7.12
CA ARG A 190 4.43 -15.25 -6.95
C ARG A 190 3.82 -14.64 -8.20
N ALA A 191 4.22 -15.12 -9.39
CA ALA A 191 3.66 -14.66 -10.65
C ALA A 191 2.16 -15.02 -10.75
N ALA A 192 1.78 -16.20 -10.27
CA ALA A 192 0.37 -16.58 -10.22
C ALA A 192 -0.45 -15.72 -9.26
N ILE A 193 0.12 -15.32 -8.10
CA ILE A 193 -0.54 -14.37 -7.19
C ILE A 193 -0.80 -13.05 -7.91
N VAL A 194 0.21 -12.46 -8.55
CA VAL A 194 0.06 -11.19 -9.28
C VAL A 194 -0.94 -11.30 -10.44
N ASN A 195 -0.81 -12.35 -11.25
CA ASN A 195 -1.60 -12.45 -12.48
C ASN A 195 -3.09 -12.79 -12.23
N PHE A 196 -3.36 -13.67 -11.25
CA PHE A 196 -4.70 -14.24 -11.08
C PHE A 196 -5.46 -13.68 -9.86
N ILE A 197 -4.76 -13.36 -8.77
CA ILE A 197 -5.40 -12.79 -7.58
C ILE A 197 -5.43 -11.27 -7.69
N LEU A 198 -4.27 -10.64 -7.95
CA LEU A 198 -4.14 -9.19 -8.03
C LEU A 198 -4.54 -8.60 -9.38
N GLN A 199 -4.99 -9.40 -10.35
CA GLN A 199 -5.37 -8.93 -11.69
C GLN A 199 -4.30 -8.08 -12.39
N LYS A 200 -3.01 -8.36 -12.09
CA LYS A 200 -1.80 -7.66 -12.54
C LYS A 200 -1.54 -6.31 -11.84
N GLU A 201 -2.24 -6.01 -10.78
CA GLU A 201 -1.93 -4.85 -9.93
C GLU A 201 -0.95 -5.27 -8.84
N GLY A 202 0.33 -4.88 -9.00
CA GLY A 202 1.42 -5.23 -8.10
C GLY A 202 2.56 -5.98 -8.79
N GLU A 203 3.59 -6.28 -8.04
CA GLU A 203 4.84 -6.85 -8.54
C GLU A 203 5.30 -8.04 -7.68
N PRO A 204 5.86 -9.13 -8.27
CA PRO A 204 6.48 -10.19 -7.49
C PRO A 204 7.64 -9.64 -6.65
N ALA A 205 7.68 -9.95 -5.35
CA ALA A 205 8.73 -9.49 -4.45
C ALA A 205 9.84 -10.53 -4.28
N GLY A 206 11.07 -10.12 -4.53
CA GLY A 206 12.28 -10.91 -4.28
C GLY A 206 13.17 -10.31 -3.19
N GLY A 207 12.71 -9.27 -2.50
CA GLY A 207 13.40 -8.59 -1.40
C GLY A 207 12.40 -7.85 -0.50
N LEU A 208 12.92 -7.25 0.57
CA LEU A 208 12.14 -6.44 1.52
C LEU A 208 11.98 -4.99 1.06
N LEU A 209 12.75 -4.55 0.07
CA LEU A 209 12.65 -3.21 -0.51
C LEU A 209 12.26 -3.32 -1.98
N PRO A 210 11.38 -2.45 -2.49
CA PRO A 210 11.03 -2.44 -3.90
C PRO A 210 12.17 -1.90 -4.77
N GLN A 211 12.21 -2.31 -6.04
CA GLN A 211 13.27 -1.93 -6.96
C GLN A 211 13.42 -0.43 -7.12
N TRP A 212 12.32 0.32 -7.15
CA TRP A 212 12.35 1.78 -7.32
C TRP A 212 13.05 2.50 -6.14
N SER A 213 13.02 1.90 -4.93
CA SER A 213 13.69 2.43 -3.73
C SER A 213 15.13 1.93 -3.61
N SER A 214 15.34 0.61 -3.69
CA SER A 214 16.65 -0.01 -3.47
C SER A 214 17.61 0.05 -4.65
N GLY A 215 17.09 0.19 -5.87
CA GLY A 215 17.84 0.05 -7.11
C GLY A 215 18.20 -1.40 -7.47
N THR A 216 17.81 -2.38 -6.66
CA THR A 216 18.02 -3.82 -6.88
C THR A 216 16.72 -4.52 -7.23
N ALA A 217 16.70 -5.30 -8.33
CA ALA A 217 15.46 -5.93 -8.79
C ALA A 217 15.04 -7.10 -7.90
N PHE A 218 15.94 -8.05 -7.69
CA PHE A 218 15.65 -9.26 -6.91
C PHE A 218 16.89 -9.73 -6.15
N LEU A 219 16.72 -9.96 -4.86
CA LEU A 219 17.70 -10.67 -4.03
C LEU A 219 17.57 -12.18 -4.19
N PHE A 220 16.35 -12.66 -4.43
CA PHE A 220 16.02 -14.07 -4.60
C PHE A 220 15.17 -14.27 -5.83
N SER A 221 15.17 -15.53 -6.33
CA SER A 221 14.26 -15.95 -7.39
C SER A 221 12.80 -15.80 -6.92
N THR A 222 11.99 -15.18 -7.75
CA THR A 222 10.54 -15.06 -7.56
C THR A 222 9.78 -16.23 -8.22
N SER A 223 10.49 -17.04 -9.02
CA SER A 223 9.93 -18.23 -9.67
C SER A 223 9.89 -19.40 -8.71
N PRO A 224 8.84 -20.23 -8.74
CA PRO A 224 8.75 -21.42 -7.92
C PRO A 224 9.77 -22.50 -8.38
N ASP A 225 10.25 -23.28 -7.41
CA ASP A 225 11.10 -24.45 -7.61
C ASP A 225 10.52 -25.62 -6.81
N ALA A 226 9.42 -26.18 -7.30
CA ALA A 226 8.70 -27.25 -6.61
C ALA A 226 9.55 -28.53 -6.42
N PRO A 227 10.44 -28.97 -7.35
CA PRO A 227 11.35 -30.07 -7.10
C PRO A 227 12.27 -29.84 -5.91
N ALA A 228 12.99 -28.71 -5.88
CA ALA A 228 13.86 -28.38 -4.75
C ALA A 228 13.09 -28.21 -3.43
N ALA A 229 11.89 -27.63 -3.47
CA ALA A 229 11.01 -27.53 -2.29
C ALA A 229 10.66 -28.90 -1.73
N LYS A 230 10.32 -29.86 -2.60
CA LYS A 230 10.02 -31.26 -2.23
C LYS A 230 11.22 -31.97 -1.63
N ASP A 231 12.39 -31.81 -2.22
CA ASP A 231 13.62 -32.45 -1.74
C ASP A 231 14.04 -31.91 -0.37
N LEU A 232 13.91 -30.61 -0.13
CA LEU A 232 14.15 -29.97 1.18
C LEU A 232 13.16 -30.50 2.23
N TRP A 233 11.88 -30.54 1.90
CA TRP A 233 10.84 -31.01 2.81
C TRP A 233 11.01 -32.48 3.19
N ALA A 234 11.39 -33.33 2.25
CA ALA A 234 11.65 -34.77 2.49
C ALA A 234 12.81 -35.04 3.45
N GLN A 235 13.73 -34.06 3.61
CA GLN A 235 14.86 -34.17 4.53
C GLN A 235 14.49 -33.83 5.98
N ILE A 236 13.27 -33.35 6.23
CA ILE A 236 12.80 -33.01 7.57
C ILE A 236 12.19 -34.24 8.20
N GLY A 237 12.74 -34.65 9.34
CA GLY A 237 12.25 -35.83 10.07
C GLY A 237 10.85 -35.61 10.69
N GLY A 238 10.16 -36.73 10.93
CA GLY A 238 8.82 -36.72 11.51
C GLY A 238 7.72 -36.44 10.47
N SER A 239 6.61 -35.86 10.91
CA SER A 239 5.48 -35.45 10.05
C SER A 239 5.15 -33.96 10.33
N PRO A 240 6.07 -33.08 9.94
CA PRO A 240 5.89 -31.66 10.21
C PRO A 240 4.70 -31.12 9.42
N LYS A 241 3.97 -30.17 10.04
CA LYS A 241 2.86 -29.44 9.41
C LYS A 241 3.03 -27.96 9.69
N ILE A 242 2.96 -27.14 8.63
CA ILE A 242 2.93 -25.69 8.77
C ILE A 242 1.47 -25.24 8.92
N VAL A 243 1.20 -24.33 9.87
CA VAL A 243 -0.04 -23.58 9.94
C VAL A 243 0.27 -22.16 9.50
N LEU A 244 -0.38 -21.70 8.43
CA LEU A 244 -0.28 -20.34 7.91
C LEU A 244 -1.46 -19.52 8.36
N GLY A 245 -1.22 -18.60 9.29
CA GLY A 245 -2.23 -17.65 9.75
C GLY A 245 -2.44 -16.48 8.76
N TYR A 246 -3.67 -16.00 8.67
CA TYR A 246 -4.01 -14.79 7.90
C TYR A 246 -5.10 -13.97 8.62
N ASP A 247 -5.20 -12.68 8.30
CA ASP A 247 -6.26 -11.81 8.87
C ASP A 247 -7.63 -12.18 8.28
N ALA A 248 -8.56 -12.60 9.16
CA ALA A 248 -9.93 -12.97 8.77
C ALA A 248 -10.71 -11.82 8.10
N SER A 249 -10.32 -10.58 8.36
CA SER A 249 -10.96 -9.38 7.80
C SER A 249 -10.39 -8.96 6.44
N ASP A 250 -9.29 -9.60 5.99
CA ASP A 250 -8.62 -9.28 4.73
C ASP A 250 -8.87 -10.37 3.67
N PRO A 251 -9.77 -10.14 2.68
CA PRO A 251 -10.05 -11.09 1.62
C PRO A 251 -8.85 -11.41 0.72
N LEU A 252 -7.92 -10.45 0.57
CA LEU A 252 -6.71 -10.67 -0.23
C LEU A 252 -5.78 -11.64 0.50
N GLU A 253 -5.53 -11.44 1.79
CA GLU A 253 -4.72 -12.38 2.58
C GLU A 253 -5.31 -13.79 2.56
N GLN A 254 -6.64 -13.92 2.66
CA GLN A 254 -7.31 -15.22 2.53
C GLN A 254 -7.00 -15.87 1.17
N SER A 255 -7.22 -15.16 0.08
CA SER A 255 -7.01 -15.67 -1.28
C SER A 255 -5.55 -16.08 -1.52
N VAL A 256 -4.60 -15.28 -1.00
CA VAL A 256 -3.17 -15.57 -1.08
C VAL A 256 -2.79 -16.77 -0.22
N ALA A 257 -3.32 -16.89 1.00
CA ALA A 257 -3.09 -18.03 1.89
C ALA A 257 -3.57 -19.34 1.24
N GLU A 258 -4.76 -19.35 0.66
CA GLU A 258 -5.32 -20.49 -0.05
C GLU A 258 -4.44 -20.89 -1.27
N ARG A 259 -3.94 -19.90 -2.00
CA ARG A 259 -3.02 -20.14 -3.13
C ARG A 259 -1.69 -20.73 -2.67
N ILE A 260 -1.12 -20.22 -1.58
CA ILE A 260 0.12 -20.77 -0.99
C ILE A 260 -0.10 -22.22 -0.56
N VAL A 261 -1.25 -22.54 0.05
CA VAL A 261 -1.58 -23.92 0.45
C VAL A 261 -1.62 -24.86 -0.76
N VAL A 262 -2.18 -24.42 -1.89
CA VAL A 262 -2.20 -25.20 -3.12
C VAL A 262 -0.78 -25.45 -3.63
N ASN A 263 0.04 -24.42 -3.79
CA ASN A 263 1.40 -24.53 -4.28
C ASN A 263 2.28 -25.41 -3.37
N ALA A 264 2.17 -25.24 -2.05
CA ALA A 264 2.94 -26.02 -1.10
C ALA A 264 2.56 -27.52 -1.12
N ARG A 265 1.27 -27.84 -1.25
CA ARG A 265 0.80 -29.22 -1.36
C ARG A 265 1.27 -29.89 -2.66
N GLU A 266 1.33 -29.19 -3.78
CA GLU A 266 1.91 -29.66 -5.03
C GLU A 266 3.40 -30.04 -4.86
N ALA A 267 4.13 -29.33 -4.01
CA ALA A 267 5.49 -29.66 -3.60
C ALA A 267 5.58 -30.71 -2.46
N GLY A 268 4.45 -31.29 -2.04
CA GLY A 268 4.42 -32.30 -0.98
C GLY A 268 4.54 -31.77 0.44
N ILE A 269 4.43 -30.46 0.64
CA ILE A 269 4.50 -29.80 1.95
C ILE A 269 3.15 -29.90 2.65
N ALA A 270 3.14 -30.41 3.90
CA ALA A 270 1.94 -30.45 4.73
C ALA A 270 1.67 -29.06 5.32
N ILE A 271 0.61 -28.40 4.86
CA ILE A 271 0.25 -27.03 5.25
C ILE A 271 -1.27 -26.86 5.33
N SER A 272 -1.72 -26.01 6.24
CA SER A 272 -3.11 -25.49 6.31
C SER A 272 -3.10 -23.99 6.49
N ALA A 273 -4.12 -23.29 5.99
CA ALA A 273 -4.38 -21.90 6.28
C ALA A 273 -5.43 -21.79 7.43
N GLU A 274 -5.23 -20.83 8.33
CA GLU A 274 -6.14 -20.57 9.45
C GLU A 274 -6.42 -19.06 9.57
N ALA A 275 -7.69 -18.71 9.67
CA ALA A 275 -8.11 -17.33 9.85
C ALA A 275 -7.93 -16.88 11.30
N ASN A 276 -7.30 -15.74 11.51
CA ASN A 276 -7.07 -15.14 12.82
C ASN A 276 -7.88 -13.84 12.95
N ALA A 277 -8.76 -13.77 13.95
CA ALA A 277 -9.59 -12.58 14.20
C ALA A 277 -8.78 -11.37 14.74
N ASN A 278 -7.56 -11.60 15.24
CA ASN A 278 -6.68 -10.57 15.79
C ASN A 278 -5.22 -10.95 15.50
N ALA A 279 -4.80 -10.85 14.25
CA ALA A 279 -3.44 -11.22 13.82
C ALA A 279 -2.34 -10.48 14.59
N ALA A 280 -2.60 -9.23 15.04
CA ALA A 280 -1.63 -8.42 15.79
C ALA A 280 -1.49 -8.78 17.29
N SER A 281 -2.52 -9.35 17.93
CA SER A 281 -2.58 -9.49 19.38
C SER A 281 -2.66 -10.94 19.91
N SER A 282 -2.87 -11.91 19.04
CA SER A 282 -2.93 -13.31 19.47
C SER A 282 -1.54 -13.92 19.50
N PRO A 283 -1.09 -14.54 20.61
CA PRO A 283 0.13 -15.34 20.59
C PRO A 283 -0.12 -16.46 19.57
N ALA A 284 0.58 -16.38 18.45
CA ALA A 284 0.36 -17.24 17.30
C ALA A 284 0.42 -18.72 17.70
N LYS A 285 -0.68 -19.43 17.49
CA LYS A 285 -0.64 -20.90 17.41
C LYS A 285 0.05 -21.32 16.11
N ASP A 286 0.21 -20.38 15.20
CA ASP A 286 0.66 -20.53 13.84
C ASP A 286 2.18 -20.57 13.78
N GLY A 287 2.75 -21.45 12.98
CA GLY A 287 4.20 -21.48 12.68
C GLY A 287 4.60 -20.39 11.70
N ALA A 288 3.66 -19.88 10.89
CA ALA A 288 3.86 -18.83 9.92
C ALA A 288 2.59 -17.97 9.80
N ARG A 289 2.72 -16.72 9.37
CA ARG A 289 1.59 -15.82 9.10
C ARG A 289 1.83 -14.95 7.89
N LEU A 290 0.74 -14.56 7.22
CA LEU A 290 0.76 -13.45 6.28
C LEU A 290 0.83 -12.14 7.04
N MET A 291 1.61 -11.20 6.52
CA MET A 291 1.74 -9.85 7.08
C MET A 291 1.88 -8.84 5.94
N ARG A 292 1.25 -7.70 6.12
CA ARG A 292 1.46 -6.51 5.31
C ARG A 292 2.46 -5.59 5.99
N LEU A 293 3.50 -5.21 5.26
CA LEU A 293 4.55 -4.31 5.70
C LEU A 293 4.54 -3.11 4.76
N ARG A 294 4.08 -1.96 5.26
CA ARG A 294 3.97 -0.75 4.45
C ARG A 294 5.16 0.17 4.69
N MET A 295 5.73 0.70 3.61
CA MET A 295 6.81 1.67 3.70
C MET A 295 6.29 3.00 4.24
N ILE A 296 6.89 3.48 5.31
CA ILE A 296 6.62 4.81 5.87
C ILE A 296 7.64 5.86 5.41
N SER A 297 8.69 5.44 4.72
CA SER A 297 9.74 6.30 4.18
C SER A 297 10.13 5.84 2.77
N PRO A 298 10.40 6.76 1.83
CA PRO A 298 10.93 6.43 0.50
C PRO A 298 12.41 6.04 0.53
N TYR A 299 13.10 6.31 1.64
CA TYR A 299 14.53 6.07 1.78
C TYR A 299 14.79 4.61 2.19
N PRO A 300 15.65 3.87 1.46
CA PRO A 300 15.85 2.43 1.66
C PRO A 300 16.26 2.05 3.08
N ARG A 301 17.15 2.84 3.70
CA ARG A 301 17.63 2.56 5.06
C ARG A 301 16.50 2.66 6.07
N GLU A 302 15.75 3.75 6.04
CA GLU A 302 14.64 4.04 6.95
C GLU A 302 13.55 2.98 6.78
N ALA A 303 13.15 2.67 5.55
CA ALA A 303 12.16 1.64 5.26
C ALA A 303 12.59 0.25 5.77
N LEU A 304 13.85 -0.14 5.53
CA LEU A 304 14.37 -1.42 6.02
C LEU A 304 14.40 -1.48 7.55
N MET A 305 14.79 -0.38 8.22
CA MET A 305 14.84 -0.33 9.69
C MET A 305 13.44 -0.38 10.30
N ASP A 306 12.44 0.24 9.68
CA ASP A 306 11.05 0.13 10.11
C ASP A 306 10.55 -1.31 10.01
N PHE A 307 10.83 -1.98 8.89
CA PHE A 307 10.46 -3.40 8.74
C PHE A 307 11.15 -4.28 9.76
N VAL A 308 12.45 -4.04 10.03
CA VAL A 308 13.20 -4.74 11.08
C VAL A 308 12.57 -4.52 12.46
N ALA A 309 12.15 -3.31 12.78
CA ALA A 309 11.49 -3.00 14.04
C ALA A 309 10.14 -3.74 14.20
N VAL A 310 9.33 -3.80 13.13
CA VAL A 310 8.06 -4.52 13.12
C VAL A 310 8.26 -6.04 13.19
N LEU A 311 9.25 -6.56 12.49
CA LEU A 311 9.49 -8.01 12.36
C LEU A 311 10.25 -8.59 13.56
N GLY A 312 11.14 -7.81 14.20
CA GLY A 312 12.02 -8.29 15.29
C GLY A 312 11.31 -9.05 16.40
N PRO A 313 10.18 -8.58 16.95
CA PRO A 313 9.42 -9.30 17.98
C PRO A 313 8.90 -10.67 17.54
N ILE A 314 8.75 -10.89 16.23
CA ILE A 314 8.16 -12.10 15.64
C ILE A 314 9.24 -13.11 15.24
N VAL A 315 10.26 -12.63 14.55
CA VAL A 315 11.30 -13.47 13.94
C VAL A 315 12.50 -13.73 14.87
N GLY A 316 12.59 -12.99 15.98
CA GLY A 316 13.68 -13.08 16.97
C GLY A 316 14.71 -11.96 16.87
N PRO A 317 15.62 -11.86 17.86
CA PRO A 317 16.36 -10.65 18.21
C PRO A 317 17.58 -10.29 17.31
N ASP A 318 17.75 -10.91 16.15
CA ASP A 318 18.90 -10.61 15.29
C ASP A 318 18.68 -9.36 14.45
N THR A 319 18.63 -8.21 15.09
CA THR A 319 18.29 -6.92 14.48
C THR A 319 19.27 -5.82 14.87
N SER A 320 20.56 -6.03 14.59
CA SER A 320 21.54 -4.93 14.75
C SER A 320 21.15 -3.75 13.85
N PRO A 321 20.98 -2.55 14.40
CA PRO A 321 20.58 -1.39 13.62
C PRO A 321 21.68 -0.99 12.63
N LEU A 322 21.29 -0.58 11.42
CA LEU A 322 22.17 0.07 10.48
C LEU A 322 22.56 1.46 10.99
N GLN A 323 23.80 1.87 10.75
CA GLN A 323 24.23 3.24 11.07
C GLN A 323 23.46 4.25 10.22
N GLU A 324 23.31 5.49 10.71
CA GLU A 324 22.59 6.56 10.01
C GLU A 324 23.14 6.86 8.61
N ASN A 325 24.45 6.70 8.43
CA ASN A 325 25.15 6.94 7.17
C ASN A 325 25.49 5.63 6.44
N ALA A 326 24.73 4.57 6.65
CA ALA A 326 24.96 3.29 5.98
C ALA A 326 24.94 3.43 4.45
N ALA A 327 26.00 2.95 3.80
CA ALA A 327 26.09 2.93 2.36
C ALA A 327 25.09 1.93 1.74
N ALA A 328 24.71 2.14 0.49
CA ALA A 328 23.76 1.26 -0.24
C ALA A 328 24.19 -0.23 -0.17
N GLN A 329 25.50 -0.52 -0.22
CA GLN A 329 26.02 -1.87 -0.10
C GLN A 329 25.70 -2.51 1.27
N GLN A 330 25.76 -1.73 2.37
CA GLN A 330 25.46 -2.21 3.71
C GLN A 330 23.97 -2.48 3.89
N ILE A 331 23.12 -1.63 3.28
CA ILE A 331 21.66 -1.82 3.26
C ILE A 331 21.33 -3.12 2.51
N TYR A 332 21.93 -3.30 1.32
CA TYR A 332 21.77 -4.52 0.51
C TYR A 332 22.22 -5.78 1.27
N GLU A 333 23.38 -5.75 1.90
CA GLU A 333 23.92 -6.90 2.67
C GLU A 333 23.00 -7.24 3.84
N ARG A 334 22.47 -6.22 4.52
CA ARG A 334 21.54 -6.41 5.64
C ARG A 334 20.21 -6.99 5.19
N GLU A 335 19.64 -6.46 4.12
CA GLU A 335 18.42 -7.01 3.53
C GLU A 335 18.62 -8.47 3.10
N ARG A 336 19.72 -8.76 2.42
CA ARG A 336 20.10 -10.11 1.99
C ARG A 336 20.23 -11.07 3.18
N GLU A 337 20.83 -10.65 4.28
CA GLU A 337 20.97 -11.47 5.50
C GLU A 337 19.59 -11.85 6.05
N ILE A 338 18.68 -10.89 6.18
CA ILE A 338 17.32 -11.12 6.69
C ILE A 338 16.58 -12.13 5.79
N VAL A 339 16.56 -11.88 4.49
CA VAL A 339 15.81 -12.72 3.55
C VAL A 339 16.44 -14.10 3.37
N SER A 340 17.79 -14.23 3.45
CA SER A 340 18.49 -15.54 3.38
C SER A 340 18.13 -16.50 4.49
N SER A 341 17.65 -15.99 5.62
CA SER A 341 17.19 -16.82 6.73
C SER A 341 15.87 -17.53 6.45
N TYR A 342 15.15 -17.07 5.41
CA TYR A 342 13.78 -17.45 5.08
C TYR A 342 12.78 -17.25 6.25
N ARG A 343 13.14 -16.48 7.28
CA ARG A 343 12.19 -16.12 8.34
C ARG A 343 11.13 -15.13 7.84
N VAL A 344 11.51 -14.32 6.88
CA VAL A 344 10.60 -13.44 6.13
C VAL A 344 10.71 -13.82 4.66
N VAL A 345 9.58 -14.19 4.06
CA VAL A 345 9.49 -14.59 2.66
C VAL A 345 8.66 -13.54 1.91
N PRO A 346 9.29 -12.61 1.19
CA PRO A 346 8.61 -11.64 0.36
C PRO A 346 7.76 -12.33 -0.71
N LEU A 347 6.54 -11.86 -0.92
CA LEU A 347 5.60 -12.42 -1.90
C LEU A 347 5.36 -11.46 -3.04
N VAL A 348 4.73 -10.34 -2.74
CA VAL A 348 4.31 -9.34 -3.73
C VAL A 348 4.39 -7.94 -3.13
N TRP A 349 4.75 -6.98 -3.95
CA TRP A 349 4.63 -5.57 -3.70
C TRP A 349 3.29 -5.06 -4.21
N LEU A 350 2.53 -4.38 -3.37
CA LEU A 350 1.20 -3.86 -3.63
C LEU A 350 1.24 -2.34 -3.74
N PRO A 351 0.58 -1.76 -4.74
CA PRO A 351 0.34 -0.32 -4.79
C PRO A 351 -0.85 0.05 -3.90
N GLN A 352 -0.93 1.33 -3.53
CA GLN A 352 -2.15 1.93 -3.04
C GLN A 352 -3.03 2.32 -4.23
N VAL A 353 -4.31 2.02 -4.16
CA VAL A 353 -5.25 2.31 -5.24
C VAL A 353 -6.40 3.16 -4.71
N TYR A 354 -6.69 4.24 -5.42
CA TYR A 354 -7.74 5.18 -5.08
C TYR A 354 -8.73 5.35 -6.23
N GLY A 355 -9.99 5.22 -5.92
CA GLY A 355 -11.08 5.63 -6.80
C GLY A 355 -11.38 7.11 -6.59
N LEU A 356 -11.61 7.84 -7.69
CA LEU A 356 -11.80 9.29 -7.69
C LEU A 356 -13.16 9.66 -8.27
N GLY A 357 -13.94 10.39 -7.49
CA GLY A 357 -15.20 10.98 -7.90
C GLY A 357 -15.05 12.00 -9.03
N ALA A 358 -16.11 12.19 -9.81
CA ALA A 358 -16.11 13.03 -11.00
C ALA A 358 -15.69 14.48 -10.73
N ARG A 359 -15.98 15.01 -9.55
CA ARG A 359 -15.67 16.40 -9.17
C ARG A 359 -14.24 16.63 -8.65
N VAL A 360 -13.47 15.57 -8.33
CA VAL A 360 -12.11 15.69 -7.80
C VAL A 360 -11.15 16.14 -8.90
N ARG A 361 -10.34 17.15 -8.61
CA ARG A 361 -9.31 17.66 -9.51
C ARG A 361 -7.97 17.74 -8.80
N ASN A 362 -6.90 17.63 -9.58
CA ASN A 362 -5.51 17.71 -9.14
C ASN A 362 -5.07 16.64 -8.10
N TRP A 363 -5.78 15.52 -8.05
CA TRP A 363 -5.36 14.36 -7.25
C TRP A 363 -4.22 13.60 -7.96
N LYS A 364 -3.25 13.20 -7.19
CA LYS A 364 -2.24 12.18 -7.55
C LYS A 364 -2.17 11.18 -6.40
N ALA A 365 -1.95 9.89 -6.70
CA ALA A 365 -1.66 8.95 -5.64
C ALA A 365 -0.38 9.39 -4.91
N PRO A 366 -0.34 9.33 -3.57
CA PRO A 366 0.84 9.70 -2.82
C PRO A 366 2.02 8.78 -3.18
N ALA A 367 3.23 9.33 -3.23
CA ALA A 367 4.43 8.52 -3.24
C ALA A 367 4.70 7.95 -1.84
N ALA A 368 5.47 6.86 -1.75
CA ALA A 368 5.82 6.28 -0.45
C ALA A 368 6.45 7.33 0.48
N GLY A 369 5.92 7.43 1.69
CA GLY A 369 6.34 8.42 2.66
C GLY A 369 5.83 9.84 2.45
N GLU A 370 5.11 10.11 1.34
CA GLU A 370 4.34 11.33 1.17
C GLU A 370 2.92 11.11 1.72
N GLY A 371 2.37 12.12 2.37
CA GLY A 371 0.98 12.09 2.83
C GLY A 371 -0.01 12.32 1.69
N TRP A 372 -1.29 12.11 1.96
CA TRP A 372 -2.36 12.42 1.00
C TRP A 372 -2.28 13.87 0.51
N PRO A 373 -2.32 14.12 -0.82
CA PRO A 373 -2.08 15.44 -1.41
C PRO A 373 -3.32 16.36 -1.32
N PHE A 374 -4.06 16.34 -0.21
CA PHE A 374 -5.33 17.06 -0.08
C PHE A 374 -5.16 18.58 -0.10
N THR A 375 -3.97 19.10 0.16
CA THR A 375 -3.67 20.54 0.06
C THR A 375 -3.92 21.09 -1.35
N ASP A 376 -3.57 20.29 -2.37
CA ASP A 376 -3.64 20.67 -3.77
C ASP A 376 -4.92 20.24 -4.48
N VAL A 377 -5.73 19.42 -3.82
CA VAL A 377 -7.00 18.92 -4.37
C VAL A 377 -8.06 20.01 -4.32
N TRP A 378 -8.79 20.17 -5.41
CA TRP A 378 -9.94 21.06 -5.48
C TRP A 378 -11.16 20.36 -6.10
N LEU A 379 -12.35 20.89 -5.82
CA LEU A 379 -13.61 20.30 -6.22
C LEU A 379 -14.28 21.13 -7.32
N GLU A 380 -14.69 20.47 -8.38
CA GLU A 380 -15.46 21.09 -9.46
C GLU A 380 -16.96 20.98 -9.14
N GLU A 381 -17.68 22.10 -9.20
CA GLU A 381 -19.11 22.15 -8.81
C GLU A 381 -20.04 21.43 -9.78
N ASN A 382 -19.72 21.43 -11.08
CA ASN A 382 -20.51 20.78 -12.13
C ASN A 382 -19.59 19.95 -13.04
N PRO A 383 -19.19 18.74 -12.63
CA PRO A 383 -18.41 17.86 -13.49
C PRO A 383 -19.29 17.38 -14.65
N GLN A 384 -18.85 17.66 -15.89
CA GLN A 384 -19.48 17.12 -17.12
C GLN A 384 -18.94 15.72 -17.40
#